data_0e7b7917aa6dbe3df6471cc783a5cd3b
#
_entry.id   0e7b7917aa6dbe3df6471cc783a5cd3b
#
_cell.length_a   1.000
_cell.length_b   1.000
_cell.length_c   1.000
_cell.angle_alpha   90.00
_cell.angle_beta   90.00
_cell.angle_gamma   90.00
#
_symmetry.space_group_name_H-M   'P 1'
#
loop_
_entity.id
_entity.type
_entity.pdbx_description
1 polymer ?
#
loop_
_entity_poly.entity_id
_entity_poly.type
_entity_poly.pdbx_seq_one_letter_code
_entity_poly.pdbx_strand_id
1 'polypeptide(L)'
;MLFVGINYAPEPTGIAPYTEGMACALAARGWRVRVITTHPHYPWWKVQDGYGGWTRTETRDLVDVTRLRHYVPRRHTMLHRALSELTFGLRATFAGWHRPDAVVLVSPAMISSRLAAVRAALTGVPTIVWVQDIYTLGARETGAVSHGAAGIAALERGLVNSADRVVAIHDRFRRVLQEDLSVATPVDVVRNWSHVRTDGAGRDSMLRRELGWADDDVVVLHAGNIGAKQGLDNVVHASLEAARRGSHVKFVLLGDGNQRHALEAMASCSRLQFLDPLPDGAFERALASADFLLVNERPGVTEMAVPSKLTTYFATGLPVIAAVDPSSITHDEVSAAGAGPCVPAGDPGALVDAAERLAADPVAARAFGRAAQSYRDAHLGVDAAVASFEATIQAAMVSGRRASAGALAGSRSRGHRPVLHH
;
A
#
# COMPACT_ATOMS: atom_id res chain seq x y z
N MET A 1 -2.42 11.69 -19.91
CA MET A 1 -1.51 11.06 -18.94
C MET A 1 -1.58 9.54 -19.06
N LEU A 2 -0.47 8.82 -18.80
CA LEU A 2 -0.39 7.36 -18.87
C LEU A 2 0.10 6.79 -17.53
N PHE A 3 -0.61 5.81 -16.98
CA PHE A 3 -0.12 4.94 -15.91
C PHE A 3 0.38 3.62 -16.49
N VAL A 4 1.52 3.15 -16.02
CA VAL A 4 2.07 1.83 -16.34
C VAL A 4 2.32 1.08 -15.04
N GLY A 5 1.58 0.00 -14.81
CA GLY A 5 1.68 -0.81 -13.59
C GLY A 5 1.20 -2.23 -13.82
N ILE A 6 1.83 -3.20 -13.15
CA ILE A 6 1.51 -4.62 -13.34
C ILE A 6 0.13 -4.98 -12.74
N ASN A 7 -0.30 -4.28 -11.69
CA ASN A 7 -1.55 -4.52 -10.99
C ASN A 7 -2.52 -3.35 -11.17
N TYR A 8 -3.77 -3.66 -11.43
CA TYR A 8 -4.87 -2.70 -11.56
C TYR A 8 -6.20 -3.41 -11.29
N ALA A 9 -7.25 -2.64 -11.02
CA ALA A 9 -8.60 -3.19 -10.86
C ALA A 9 -8.98 -4.20 -11.99
N PRO A 10 -9.75 -5.24 -11.67
CA PRO A 10 -10.50 -5.49 -10.43
C PRO A 10 -9.73 -6.29 -9.36
N GLU A 11 -8.41 -6.25 -9.34
CA GLU A 11 -7.64 -6.88 -8.28
C GLU A 11 -7.95 -6.17 -6.94
N PRO A 12 -8.37 -6.92 -5.89
CA PRO A 12 -8.95 -6.30 -4.69
C PRO A 12 -7.90 -5.84 -3.66
N THR A 13 -6.63 -6.16 -3.88
CA THR A 13 -5.56 -5.98 -2.87
C THR A 13 -4.29 -5.39 -3.47
N GLY A 14 -3.37 -5.06 -2.59
CA GLY A 14 -2.08 -4.48 -2.97
C GLY A 14 -2.21 -3.06 -3.50
N ILE A 15 -1.47 -2.78 -4.58
CA ILE A 15 -1.40 -1.45 -5.18
C ILE A 15 -2.56 -1.17 -6.17
N ALA A 16 -3.31 -2.20 -6.56
CA ALA A 16 -4.35 -2.07 -7.59
C ALA A 16 -5.47 -1.08 -7.21
N PRO A 17 -6.06 -1.12 -5.98
CA PRO A 17 -7.07 -0.16 -5.57
C PRO A 17 -6.57 1.29 -5.55
N TYR A 18 -5.32 1.51 -5.13
CA TYR A 18 -4.73 2.85 -5.13
C TYR A 18 -4.48 3.38 -6.53
N THR A 19 -3.99 2.51 -7.43
CA THR A 19 -3.76 2.89 -8.83
C THR A 19 -5.07 3.20 -9.53
N GLU A 20 -6.13 2.40 -9.32
CA GLU A 20 -7.47 2.67 -9.83
C GLU A 20 -8.04 3.97 -9.26
N GLY A 21 -8.04 4.10 -7.93
CA GLY A 21 -8.60 5.27 -7.26
C GLY A 21 -7.94 6.58 -7.70
N MET A 22 -6.61 6.61 -7.85
CA MET A 22 -5.89 7.78 -8.36
C MET A 22 -6.23 8.05 -9.83
N ALA A 23 -6.24 7.02 -10.67
CA ALA A 23 -6.55 7.17 -12.10
C ALA A 23 -7.97 7.71 -12.31
N CYS A 24 -8.97 7.14 -11.60
CA CYS A 24 -10.36 7.58 -11.67
C CYS A 24 -10.55 8.99 -11.11
N ALA A 25 -9.92 9.33 -9.98
CA ALA A 25 -10.02 10.65 -9.38
C ALA A 25 -9.42 11.75 -10.28
N LEU A 26 -8.29 11.48 -10.93
CA LEU A 26 -7.71 12.39 -11.90
C LEU A 26 -8.59 12.51 -13.16
N ALA A 27 -9.18 11.42 -13.64
CA ALA A 27 -10.13 11.45 -14.76
C ALA A 27 -11.36 12.28 -14.41
N ALA A 28 -11.91 12.17 -13.21
CA ALA A 28 -13.02 13.00 -12.73
C ALA A 28 -12.66 14.50 -12.64
N ARG A 29 -11.38 14.83 -12.48
CA ARG A 29 -10.87 16.22 -12.53
C ARG A 29 -10.54 16.71 -13.95
N GLY A 30 -10.90 15.95 -14.99
CA GLY A 30 -10.77 16.35 -16.40
C GLY A 30 -9.46 15.92 -17.06
N TRP A 31 -8.62 15.13 -16.39
CA TRP A 31 -7.44 14.52 -17.03
C TRP A 31 -7.86 13.41 -17.98
N ARG A 32 -7.29 13.36 -19.18
CA ARG A 32 -7.38 12.15 -20.02
C ARG A 32 -6.41 11.11 -19.50
N VAL A 33 -6.92 10.11 -18.80
CA VAL A 33 -6.12 9.08 -18.15
C VAL A 33 -6.19 7.77 -18.94
N ARG A 34 -5.02 7.16 -19.15
CA ARG A 34 -4.86 5.82 -19.70
C ARG A 34 -4.07 4.97 -18.75
N VAL A 35 -4.35 3.67 -18.74
CA VAL A 35 -3.64 2.68 -17.94
C VAL A 35 -3.18 1.54 -18.84
N ILE A 36 -1.91 1.21 -18.80
CA ILE A 36 -1.36 -0.03 -19.36
C ILE A 36 -1.04 -0.96 -18.21
N THR A 37 -1.70 -2.12 -18.18
CA THR A 37 -1.59 -3.07 -17.09
C THR A 37 -1.67 -4.51 -17.62
N THR A 38 -1.70 -5.48 -16.72
CA THR A 38 -1.88 -6.90 -17.05
C THR A 38 -3.36 -7.32 -16.98
N HIS A 39 -3.65 -8.55 -17.40
CA HIS A 39 -4.91 -9.19 -17.01
C HIS A 39 -4.90 -9.44 -15.49
N PRO A 40 -6.03 -9.27 -14.79
CA PRO A 40 -6.11 -9.50 -13.35
C PRO A 40 -5.65 -10.92 -12.98
N HIS A 41 -4.73 -11.03 -12.04
CA HIS A 41 -4.12 -12.31 -11.66
C HIS A 41 -3.75 -12.39 -10.16
N TYR A 42 -3.58 -11.24 -9.52
CA TYR A 42 -3.19 -11.16 -8.12
C TYR A 42 -4.44 -10.97 -7.21
N PRO A 43 -4.54 -11.60 -6.02
CA PRO A 43 -3.50 -12.40 -5.36
C PRO A 43 -3.46 -13.89 -5.74
N TRP A 44 -4.35 -14.39 -6.60
CA TRP A 44 -4.52 -15.83 -6.90
C TRP A 44 -3.43 -16.40 -7.82
N TRP A 45 -2.59 -15.55 -8.41
CA TRP A 45 -1.55 -15.94 -9.38
C TRP A 45 -2.12 -16.77 -10.55
N LYS A 46 -3.32 -16.44 -10.92
CA LYS A 46 -4.06 -17.02 -12.04
C LYS A 46 -4.88 -15.93 -12.70
N VAL A 47 -4.83 -15.85 -14.03
CA VAL A 47 -5.70 -14.93 -14.76
C VAL A 47 -7.16 -15.24 -14.41
N GLN A 48 -7.91 -14.21 -14.01
CA GLN A 48 -9.30 -14.34 -13.60
C GLN A 48 -10.19 -14.71 -14.79
N ASP A 49 -11.31 -15.37 -14.49
CA ASP A 49 -12.30 -15.73 -15.49
C ASP A 49 -12.90 -14.48 -16.16
N GLY A 50 -13.18 -14.55 -17.43
CA GLY A 50 -13.63 -13.41 -18.24
C GLY A 50 -12.49 -12.51 -18.74
N TYR A 51 -11.24 -12.73 -18.31
CA TYR A 51 -10.05 -12.05 -18.81
C TYR A 51 -9.16 -12.99 -19.61
N GLY A 52 -8.35 -12.43 -20.51
CA GLY A 52 -7.45 -13.22 -21.36
C GLY A 52 -7.23 -12.55 -22.72
N GLY A 53 -6.71 -13.36 -23.67
CA GLY A 53 -6.31 -12.86 -24.99
C GLY A 53 -4.93 -12.18 -24.96
N TRP A 54 -4.47 -11.76 -26.15
CA TRP A 54 -3.16 -11.13 -26.28
C TRP A 54 -3.17 -9.70 -25.75
N THR A 55 -4.18 -8.93 -26.12
CA THR A 55 -4.43 -7.56 -25.66
C THR A 55 -5.93 -7.36 -25.52
N ARG A 56 -6.37 -6.68 -24.45
CA ARG A 56 -7.74 -6.27 -24.24
C ARG A 56 -7.78 -4.79 -23.89
N THR A 57 -8.69 -4.06 -24.51
CA THR A 57 -8.97 -2.65 -24.19
C THR A 57 -10.37 -2.54 -23.62
N GLU A 58 -10.52 -1.74 -22.60
CA GLU A 58 -11.82 -1.44 -21.96
C GLU A 58 -11.78 -0.02 -21.40
N THR A 59 -12.93 0.63 -21.29
CA THR A 59 -13.07 1.87 -20.53
C THR A 59 -13.76 1.57 -19.21
N ARG A 60 -13.14 1.97 -18.10
CA ARG A 60 -13.62 1.77 -16.76
C ARG A 60 -13.55 3.09 -16.00
N ASP A 61 -14.70 3.57 -15.50
CA ASP A 61 -14.79 4.81 -14.71
C ASP A 61 -14.02 6.00 -15.33
N LEU A 62 -14.28 6.28 -16.59
CA LEU A 62 -13.63 7.34 -17.41
C LEU A 62 -12.13 7.09 -17.72
N VAL A 63 -11.59 5.94 -17.40
CA VAL A 63 -10.19 5.57 -17.64
C VAL A 63 -10.09 4.55 -18.77
N ASP A 64 -9.24 4.81 -19.76
CA ASP A 64 -8.96 3.88 -20.84
C ASP A 64 -7.92 2.85 -20.38
N VAL A 65 -8.31 1.59 -20.21
CA VAL A 65 -7.44 0.52 -19.73
C VAL A 65 -7.04 -0.43 -20.86
N THR A 66 -5.75 -0.60 -21.03
CA THR A 66 -5.17 -1.59 -21.94
C THR A 66 -4.50 -2.71 -21.15
N ARG A 67 -5.06 -3.90 -21.23
CA ARG A 67 -4.53 -5.09 -20.54
C ARG A 67 -3.69 -5.93 -21.50
N LEU A 68 -2.51 -6.29 -21.04
CA LEU A 68 -1.53 -7.03 -21.81
C LEU A 68 -1.32 -8.42 -21.21
N ARG A 69 -1.33 -9.44 -22.06
CA ARG A 69 -0.94 -10.79 -21.62
C ARG A 69 0.52 -10.79 -21.21
N HIS A 70 0.86 -11.42 -20.09
CA HIS A 70 2.21 -11.60 -19.59
C HIS A 70 2.36 -13.00 -18.98
N TYR A 71 3.55 -13.35 -18.57
CA TYR A 71 3.80 -14.59 -17.84
C TYR A 71 3.31 -14.47 -16.40
N VAL A 72 2.33 -15.27 -16.00
CA VAL A 72 1.86 -15.38 -14.62
C VAL A 72 2.55 -16.56 -13.94
N PRO A 73 3.36 -16.35 -12.90
CA PRO A 73 4.16 -17.40 -12.29
C PRO A 73 3.31 -18.35 -11.44
N ARG A 74 3.51 -19.64 -11.65
CA ARG A 74 2.95 -20.69 -10.78
C ARG A 74 3.78 -20.93 -9.51
N ARG A 75 5.04 -20.50 -9.51
CA ARG A 75 5.98 -20.58 -8.37
C ARG A 75 6.43 -19.18 -8.01
N HIS A 76 6.40 -18.84 -6.73
CA HIS A 76 6.66 -17.49 -6.25
C HIS A 76 8.15 -17.21 -5.96
N THR A 77 9.05 -17.75 -6.79
CA THR A 77 10.49 -17.46 -6.69
C THR A 77 10.82 -16.11 -7.34
N MET A 78 11.93 -15.50 -6.92
CA MET A 78 12.41 -14.22 -7.47
C MET A 78 12.59 -14.27 -8.99
N LEU A 79 13.12 -15.38 -9.53
CA LEU A 79 13.32 -15.54 -10.97
C LEU A 79 11.99 -15.53 -11.73
N HIS A 80 10.96 -16.23 -11.24
CA HIS A 80 9.66 -16.25 -11.88
C HIS A 80 8.94 -14.90 -11.81
N ARG A 81 9.12 -14.16 -10.70
CA ARG A 81 8.63 -12.79 -10.59
C ARG A 81 9.34 -11.84 -11.55
N ALA A 82 10.67 -11.94 -11.66
CA ALA A 82 11.46 -11.17 -12.62
C ALA A 82 11.02 -11.45 -14.06
N LEU A 83 10.74 -12.70 -14.41
CA LEU A 83 10.23 -13.08 -15.74
C LEU A 83 8.81 -12.52 -15.99
N SER A 84 7.96 -12.49 -14.97
CA SER A 84 6.63 -11.87 -15.04
C SER A 84 6.74 -10.38 -15.37
N GLU A 85 7.57 -9.66 -14.63
CA GLU A 85 7.82 -8.23 -14.84
C GLU A 85 8.49 -7.96 -16.20
N LEU A 86 9.45 -8.78 -16.62
CA LEU A 86 10.14 -8.64 -17.90
C LEU A 86 9.16 -8.81 -19.08
N THR A 87 8.34 -9.86 -19.05
CA THR A 87 7.37 -10.11 -20.12
C THR A 87 6.30 -9.03 -20.21
N PHE A 88 5.83 -8.51 -19.07
CA PHE A 88 4.94 -7.36 -19.03
C PHE A 88 5.65 -6.09 -19.52
N GLY A 89 6.83 -5.80 -19.00
CA GLY A 89 7.59 -4.58 -19.30
C GLY A 89 7.94 -4.46 -20.77
N LEU A 90 8.38 -5.55 -21.41
CA LEU A 90 8.61 -5.57 -22.86
C LEU A 90 7.34 -5.22 -23.62
N ARG A 91 6.22 -5.85 -23.29
CA ARG A 91 4.94 -5.56 -23.96
C ARG A 91 4.44 -4.14 -23.69
N ALA A 92 4.54 -3.65 -22.47
CA ALA A 92 4.16 -2.28 -22.11
C ALA A 92 5.03 -1.25 -22.85
N THR A 93 6.33 -1.53 -23.00
CA THR A 93 7.26 -0.67 -23.75
C THR A 93 6.87 -0.55 -25.23
N PHE A 94 6.35 -1.59 -25.87
CA PHE A 94 5.95 -1.56 -27.29
C PHE A 94 4.45 -1.32 -27.52
N ALA A 95 3.65 -1.17 -26.47
CA ALA A 95 2.22 -0.85 -26.56
C ALA A 95 1.99 0.57 -27.10
N GLY A 96 0.76 0.88 -27.52
CA GLY A 96 0.38 2.20 -27.97
C GLY A 96 0.27 3.23 -26.81
N TRP A 97 1.26 4.12 -26.68
CA TRP A 97 1.22 5.17 -25.62
C TRP A 97 0.43 6.42 -26.01
N HIS A 98 0.19 6.62 -27.31
CA HIS A 98 -0.59 7.75 -27.85
C HIS A 98 -0.12 9.15 -27.35
N ARG A 99 1.21 9.34 -27.23
CA ARG A 99 1.88 10.60 -26.86
C ARG A 99 1.33 11.21 -25.56
N PRO A 100 1.51 10.56 -24.41
CA PRO A 100 1.07 11.12 -23.13
C PRO A 100 1.93 12.34 -22.77
N ASP A 101 1.35 13.30 -22.03
CA ASP A 101 2.09 14.47 -21.52
C ASP A 101 2.98 14.09 -20.32
N ALA A 102 2.66 13.02 -19.62
CA ALA A 102 3.46 12.45 -18.54
C ALA A 102 3.15 10.94 -18.37
N VAL A 103 4.12 10.19 -17.83
CA VAL A 103 3.98 8.76 -17.51
C VAL A 103 4.22 8.55 -16.03
N VAL A 104 3.27 7.85 -15.39
CA VAL A 104 3.39 7.37 -14.01
C VAL A 104 3.77 5.89 -14.03
N LEU A 105 4.91 5.55 -13.46
CA LEU A 105 5.42 4.19 -13.32
C LEU A 105 5.15 3.70 -11.91
N VAL A 106 4.30 2.68 -11.77
CA VAL A 106 3.86 2.20 -10.46
C VAL A 106 4.77 1.07 -9.98
N SER A 107 5.55 1.36 -8.92
CA SER A 107 6.37 0.37 -8.21
C SER A 107 5.48 -0.48 -7.29
N PRO A 108 5.84 -1.76 -7.00
CA PRO A 108 7.19 -2.33 -6.99
C PRO A 108 7.65 -3.07 -8.25
N ALA A 109 6.94 -3.05 -9.36
CA ALA A 109 7.35 -3.74 -10.58
C ALA A 109 8.56 -3.05 -11.24
N MET A 110 9.78 -3.27 -10.70
CA MET A 110 10.99 -2.52 -11.06
C MET A 110 11.46 -2.75 -12.48
N ILE A 111 11.49 -4.00 -12.95
CA ILE A 111 11.99 -4.33 -14.30
C ILE A 111 11.08 -3.74 -15.36
N SER A 112 9.77 -3.90 -15.21
CA SER A 112 8.81 -3.34 -16.15
C SER A 112 8.81 -1.81 -16.15
N SER A 113 8.89 -1.19 -14.97
CA SER A 113 8.99 0.26 -14.82
C SER A 113 10.28 0.80 -15.43
N ARG A 114 11.43 0.09 -15.28
CA ARG A 114 12.69 0.50 -15.88
C ARG A 114 12.64 0.48 -17.40
N LEU A 115 12.04 -0.55 -18.00
CA LEU A 115 11.85 -0.64 -19.46
C LEU A 115 10.94 0.49 -19.97
N ALA A 116 9.86 0.78 -19.28
CA ALA A 116 8.98 1.89 -19.63
C ALA A 116 9.67 3.26 -19.45
N ALA A 117 10.50 3.45 -18.41
CA ALA A 117 11.30 4.65 -18.20
C ALA A 117 12.28 4.91 -19.36
N VAL A 118 12.94 3.87 -19.87
CA VAL A 118 13.81 3.99 -21.05
C VAL A 118 13.04 4.50 -22.26
N ARG A 119 11.85 3.95 -22.54
CA ARG A 119 11.02 4.46 -23.64
C ARG A 119 10.61 5.91 -23.41
N ALA A 120 10.19 6.28 -22.21
CA ALA A 120 9.80 7.66 -21.88
C ALA A 120 10.97 8.61 -22.14
N ALA A 121 12.17 8.26 -21.69
CA ALA A 121 13.39 9.05 -21.93
C ALA A 121 13.69 9.21 -23.44
N LEU A 122 13.59 8.12 -24.21
CA LEU A 122 13.80 8.17 -25.67
C LEU A 122 12.74 9.00 -26.42
N THR A 123 11.54 9.15 -25.86
CA THR A 123 10.45 9.93 -26.45
C THR A 123 10.29 11.30 -25.83
N GLY A 124 11.13 11.68 -24.86
CA GLY A 124 11.10 12.97 -24.16
C GLY A 124 9.85 13.18 -23.31
N VAL A 125 9.22 12.11 -22.84
CA VAL A 125 8.02 12.18 -22.01
C VAL A 125 8.42 12.17 -20.53
N PRO A 126 7.99 13.19 -19.75
CA PRO A 126 8.27 13.25 -18.32
C PRO A 126 7.75 12.03 -17.56
N THR A 127 8.54 11.57 -16.58
CA THR A 127 8.23 10.37 -15.79
C THR A 127 8.10 10.68 -14.32
N ILE A 128 7.12 10.03 -13.69
CA ILE A 128 6.93 9.98 -12.25
C ILE A 128 7.03 8.52 -11.82
N VAL A 129 7.91 8.19 -10.86
CA VAL A 129 7.90 6.88 -10.21
C VAL A 129 7.08 6.95 -8.93
N TRP A 130 5.99 6.20 -8.88
CA TRP A 130 5.15 6.10 -7.70
C TRP A 130 5.57 4.89 -6.88
N VAL A 131 6.27 5.14 -5.77
CA VAL A 131 6.86 4.11 -4.89
C VAL A 131 5.82 3.72 -3.84
N GLN A 132 5.18 2.59 -4.08
CA GLN A 132 4.18 1.99 -3.16
C GLN A 132 4.83 0.99 -2.19
N ASP A 133 6.02 0.47 -2.51
CA ASP A 133 6.81 -0.41 -1.67
C ASP A 133 8.29 -0.27 -2.03
N ILE A 134 9.19 -0.52 -1.06
CA ILE A 134 10.64 -0.46 -1.24
C ILE A 134 11.21 -1.88 -1.11
N TYR A 135 11.60 -2.48 -2.24
CA TYR A 135 12.09 -3.85 -2.28
C TYR A 135 13.34 -4.07 -1.45
N THR A 136 14.23 -3.09 -1.42
CA THR A 136 15.49 -3.15 -0.66
C THR A 136 15.23 -3.31 0.85
N LEU A 137 14.21 -2.65 1.38
CA LEU A 137 13.80 -2.81 2.78
C LEU A 137 13.22 -4.19 3.04
N GLY A 138 12.27 -4.62 2.21
CA GLY A 138 11.66 -5.95 2.34
C GLY A 138 12.66 -7.10 2.28
N ALA A 139 13.70 -6.98 1.45
CA ALA A 139 14.76 -7.97 1.35
C ALA A 139 15.66 -8.01 2.61
N ARG A 140 15.95 -6.86 3.22
CA ARG A 140 16.73 -6.77 4.47
C ARG A 140 15.97 -7.38 5.65
N GLU A 141 14.71 -7.02 5.84
CA GLU A 141 13.91 -7.49 7.00
C GLU A 141 13.53 -8.97 6.93
N THR A 142 13.39 -9.55 5.74
CA THR A 142 13.10 -10.97 5.60
C THR A 142 14.33 -11.87 5.64
N GLY A 143 15.54 -11.30 5.69
CA GLY A 143 16.80 -12.07 5.65
C GLY A 143 17.00 -12.84 4.34
N ALA A 144 16.15 -12.62 3.35
CA ALA A 144 16.05 -13.47 2.17
C ALA A 144 17.19 -13.32 1.16
N VAL A 145 18.06 -12.30 1.30
CA VAL A 145 19.06 -12.03 0.25
C VAL A 145 20.38 -11.51 0.84
N SER A 146 21.32 -12.40 1.11
CA SER A 146 22.71 -11.99 1.38
C SER A 146 23.50 -11.65 0.09
N HIS A 147 23.21 -12.29 -1.05
CA HIS A 147 24.01 -12.19 -2.28
C HIS A 147 23.39 -11.36 -3.42
N GLY A 148 22.09 -10.97 -3.34
CA GLY A 148 21.41 -10.19 -4.38
C GLY A 148 20.97 -8.79 -3.96
N ALA A 149 21.06 -8.43 -2.68
CA ALA A 149 20.53 -7.17 -2.14
C ALA A 149 21.14 -5.93 -2.80
N ALA A 150 22.44 -5.94 -3.07
CA ALA A 150 23.13 -4.84 -3.74
C ALA A 150 22.63 -4.62 -5.17
N GLY A 151 22.35 -5.70 -5.90
CA GLY A 151 21.79 -5.64 -7.26
C GLY A 151 20.36 -5.09 -7.27
N ILE A 152 19.53 -5.51 -6.31
CA ILE A 152 18.17 -4.99 -6.13
C ILE A 152 18.21 -3.50 -5.79
N ALA A 153 19.05 -3.10 -4.83
CA ALA A 153 19.20 -1.70 -4.46
C ALA A 153 19.72 -0.82 -5.61
N ALA A 154 20.65 -1.34 -6.42
CA ALA A 154 21.14 -0.66 -7.59
C ALA A 154 20.06 -0.49 -8.68
N LEU A 155 19.23 -1.52 -8.90
CA LEU A 155 18.11 -1.46 -9.83
C LEU A 155 17.05 -0.47 -9.36
N GLU A 156 16.68 -0.52 -8.08
CA GLU A 156 15.70 0.38 -7.46
C GLU A 156 16.18 1.83 -7.52
N ARG A 157 17.41 2.10 -7.07
CA ARG A 157 18.04 3.42 -7.18
C ARG A 157 18.11 3.90 -8.63
N GLY A 158 18.49 3.04 -9.56
CA GLY A 158 18.59 3.37 -10.98
C GLY A 158 17.24 3.70 -11.60
N LEU A 159 16.16 3.02 -11.21
CA LEU A 159 14.81 3.35 -11.63
C LEU A 159 14.39 4.73 -11.10
N VAL A 160 14.49 4.91 -9.80
CA VAL A 160 14.03 6.14 -9.12
C VAL A 160 14.80 7.38 -9.59
N ASN A 161 16.12 7.28 -9.77
CA ASN A 161 16.95 8.37 -10.30
C ASN A 161 16.77 8.63 -11.81
N SER A 162 16.10 7.74 -12.53
CA SER A 162 15.76 7.97 -13.95
C SER A 162 14.48 8.76 -14.17
N ALA A 163 13.73 9.04 -13.11
CA ALA A 163 12.49 9.78 -13.16
C ALA A 163 12.72 11.30 -13.00
N ASP A 164 11.76 12.11 -13.49
CA ASP A 164 11.75 13.56 -13.25
C ASP A 164 11.24 13.90 -11.85
N ARG A 165 10.35 13.05 -11.31
CA ARG A 165 9.79 13.12 -9.96
C ARG A 165 9.55 11.75 -9.38
N VAL A 166 9.55 11.67 -8.06
CA VAL A 166 9.20 10.47 -7.31
C VAL A 166 8.06 10.81 -6.35
N VAL A 167 7.12 9.90 -6.23
CA VAL A 167 6.06 9.94 -5.20
C VAL A 167 6.29 8.78 -4.25
N ALA A 168 6.51 9.08 -2.98
CA ALA A 168 6.54 8.12 -1.88
C ALA A 168 5.23 8.19 -1.09
N ILE A 169 4.80 7.06 -0.51
CA ILE A 169 3.53 7.00 0.24
C ILE A 169 3.68 7.39 1.72
N HIS A 170 4.91 7.61 2.18
CA HIS A 170 5.19 7.98 3.58
C HIS A 170 6.52 8.74 3.68
N ASP A 171 6.63 9.65 4.67
CA ASP A 171 7.85 10.42 4.93
C ASP A 171 9.07 9.54 5.21
N ARG A 172 8.86 8.39 5.86
CA ARG A 172 9.94 7.43 6.09
C ARG A 172 10.45 6.82 4.79
N PHE A 173 9.57 6.52 3.82
CA PHE A 173 9.98 6.07 2.50
C PHE A 173 10.81 7.15 1.78
N ARG A 174 10.40 8.42 1.89
CA ARG A 174 11.20 9.54 1.37
C ARG A 174 12.59 9.56 1.97
N ARG A 175 12.71 9.43 3.30
CA ARG A 175 14.02 9.38 3.99
C ARG A 175 14.86 8.21 3.51
N VAL A 176 14.32 7.01 3.46
CA VAL A 176 15.03 5.81 2.96
C VAL A 176 15.51 6.00 1.52
N LEU A 177 14.67 6.54 0.63
CA LEU A 177 15.05 6.81 -0.74
C LEU A 177 16.21 7.81 -0.82
N GLN A 178 16.15 8.90 -0.05
CA GLN A 178 17.15 9.97 -0.10
C GLN A 178 18.44 9.61 0.65
N GLU A 179 18.34 9.03 1.84
CA GLU A 179 19.47 8.78 2.73
C GLU A 179 20.13 7.42 2.43
N ASP A 180 19.34 6.32 2.43
CA ASP A 180 19.90 4.96 2.27
C ASP A 180 20.19 4.61 0.80
N LEU A 181 19.30 5.00 -0.11
CA LEU A 181 19.46 4.73 -1.54
C LEU A 181 20.12 5.87 -2.31
N SER A 182 20.43 6.99 -1.65
CA SER A 182 21.09 8.18 -2.26
C SER A 182 20.34 8.64 -3.53
N VAL A 183 19.01 8.74 -3.45
CA VAL A 183 18.18 9.22 -4.54
C VAL A 183 18.28 10.73 -4.64
N ALA A 184 18.75 11.23 -5.78
CA ALA A 184 18.89 12.65 -6.06
C ALA A 184 17.62 13.29 -6.64
N THR A 185 16.73 12.49 -7.23
CA THR A 185 15.45 12.96 -7.78
C THR A 185 14.56 13.52 -6.68
N PRO A 186 13.86 14.65 -6.91
CA PRO A 186 12.92 15.19 -5.93
C PRO A 186 11.82 14.18 -5.57
N VAL A 187 11.61 13.97 -4.27
CA VAL A 187 10.63 13.01 -3.72
C VAL A 187 9.51 13.78 -3.03
N ASP A 188 8.32 13.70 -3.58
CA ASP A 188 7.09 14.21 -2.98
C ASP A 188 6.42 13.09 -2.15
N VAL A 189 5.70 13.45 -1.09
CA VAL A 189 4.96 12.47 -0.28
C VAL A 189 3.49 12.62 -0.55
N VAL A 190 2.87 11.53 -1.04
CA VAL A 190 1.42 11.43 -1.21
C VAL A 190 0.94 10.19 -0.47
N ARG A 191 0.23 10.43 0.63
CA ARG A 191 -0.26 9.36 1.51
C ARG A 191 -1.32 8.51 0.81
N ASN A 192 -1.29 7.22 1.09
CA ASN A 192 -2.39 6.34 0.71
C ASN A 192 -3.63 6.69 1.54
N TRP A 193 -4.82 6.46 0.98
CA TRP A 193 -6.12 6.76 1.60
C TRP A 193 -6.93 5.49 1.81
N SER A 194 -8.01 5.58 2.60
CA SER A 194 -8.92 4.45 2.75
C SER A 194 -9.84 4.31 1.55
N HIS A 195 -9.97 3.08 1.05
CA HIS A 195 -10.99 2.72 0.06
C HIS A 195 -12.31 2.29 0.75
N VAL A 196 -12.24 2.00 2.04
CA VAL A 196 -13.38 1.54 2.84
C VAL A 196 -14.15 2.74 3.36
N ARG A 197 -15.45 2.77 3.09
CA ARG A 197 -16.38 3.79 3.60
C ARG A 197 -17.06 3.23 4.84
N THR A 198 -16.77 3.82 5.99
CA THR A 198 -17.39 3.45 7.27
C THR A 198 -18.44 4.48 7.70
N ASP A 199 -18.84 5.38 6.77
CA ASP A 199 -19.72 6.50 7.05
C ASP A 199 -21.07 6.01 7.59
N GLY A 200 -21.34 6.28 8.88
CA GLY A 200 -22.60 5.96 9.53
C GLY A 200 -22.75 4.52 10.04
N ALA A 201 -21.75 3.65 9.89
CA ALA A 201 -21.79 2.33 10.53
C ALA A 201 -21.51 2.49 12.04
N GLY A 202 -22.54 2.39 12.86
CA GLY A 202 -22.44 2.29 14.31
C GLY A 202 -22.33 0.84 14.80
N ARG A 203 -22.15 0.66 16.11
CA ARG A 203 -22.16 -0.65 16.76
C ARG A 203 -23.47 -1.39 16.45
N ASP A 204 -23.37 -2.50 15.69
CA ASP A 204 -24.50 -3.33 15.30
C ASP A 204 -24.65 -4.51 16.29
N SER A 205 -25.61 -4.39 17.23
CA SER A 205 -25.85 -5.42 18.24
C SER A 205 -26.42 -6.73 17.67
N MET A 206 -27.07 -6.68 16.51
CA MET A 206 -27.56 -7.87 15.84
C MET A 206 -26.41 -8.65 15.21
N LEU A 207 -25.54 -7.95 14.48
CA LEU A 207 -24.32 -8.54 13.92
C LEU A 207 -23.39 -9.11 15.01
N ARG A 208 -23.23 -8.43 16.15
CA ARG A 208 -22.45 -8.96 17.29
C ARG A 208 -22.97 -10.32 17.74
N ARG A 209 -24.28 -10.47 17.89
CA ARG A 209 -24.90 -11.77 18.26
C ARG A 209 -24.73 -12.84 17.18
N GLU A 210 -24.88 -12.46 15.90
CA GLU A 210 -24.66 -13.37 14.77
C GLU A 210 -23.20 -13.86 14.73
N LEU A 211 -22.24 -13.01 15.06
CA LEU A 211 -20.81 -13.34 15.14
C LEU A 211 -20.43 -14.03 16.46
N GLY A 212 -21.37 -14.23 17.40
CA GLY A 212 -21.12 -14.86 18.68
C GLY A 212 -20.34 -13.97 19.68
N TRP A 213 -20.48 -12.65 19.57
CA TRP A 213 -19.93 -11.69 20.52
C TRP A 213 -20.99 -11.36 21.59
N ALA A 214 -20.70 -11.72 22.83
CA ALA A 214 -21.59 -11.44 23.96
C ALA A 214 -21.68 -9.94 24.25
N ASP A 215 -22.72 -9.52 24.93
CA ASP A 215 -22.94 -8.08 25.24
C ASP A 215 -21.85 -7.53 26.16
N ASP A 216 -21.26 -8.37 27.02
CA ASP A 216 -20.17 -8.08 27.95
C ASP A 216 -18.77 -8.37 27.39
N ASP A 217 -18.67 -8.96 26.19
CA ASP A 217 -17.38 -9.12 25.51
C ASP A 217 -16.80 -7.76 25.09
N VAL A 218 -15.56 -7.51 25.47
CA VAL A 218 -14.72 -6.43 24.94
C VAL A 218 -13.98 -6.96 23.72
N VAL A 219 -14.51 -6.69 22.55
CA VAL A 219 -14.01 -7.24 21.28
C VAL A 219 -12.83 -6.41 20.75
N VAL A 220 -11.66 -7.04 20.68
CA VAL A 220 -10.44 -6.50 20.07
C VAL A 220 -10.24 -7.19 18.72
N LEU A 221 -10.49 -6.46 17.64
CA LEU A 221 -10.57 -7.00 16.28
C LEU A 221 -9.32 -6.71 15.46
N HIS A 222 -8.62 -7.75 15.02
CA HIS A 222 -7.65 -7.68 13.92
C HIS A 222 -8.36 -8.08 12.62
N ALA A 223 -8.29 -7.23 11.60
CA ALA A 223 -8.90 -7.52 10.30
C ALA A 223 -7.87 -7.42 9.16
N GLY A 224 -7.83 -8.42 8.29
CA GLY A 224 -6.98 -8.47 7.11
C GLY A 224 -6.10 -9.72 7.02
N ASN A 225 -4.92 -9.59 6.40
CA ASN A 225 -4.02 -10.71 6.16
C ASN A 225 -3.50 -11.33 7.47
N ILE A 226 -3.60 -12.65 7.57
CA ILE A 226 -3.07 -13.48 8.67
C ILE A 226 -1.73 -14.11 8.20
N GLY A 227 -0.69 -13.27 8.16
CA GLY A 227 0.62 -13.62 7.63
C GLY A 227 1.74 -13.55 8.68
N ALA A 228 2.92 -14.00 8.31
CA ALA A 228 4.07 -14.10 9.21
C ALA A 228 4.55 -12.73 9.77
N LYS A 229 4.34 -11.64 9.03
CA LYS A 229 4.74 -10.30 9.45
C LYS A 229 3.89 -9.76 10.60
N GLN A 230 2.62 -10.18 10.67
CA GLN A 230 1.68 -9.75 11.68
C GLN A 230 1.96 -10.33 13.06
N GLY A 231 2.75 -11.42 13.17
CA GLY A 231 3.12 -12.01 14.47
C GLY A 231 1.91 -12.32 15.36
N LEU A 232 0.83 -12.86 14.78
CA LEU A 232 -0.44 -13.04 15.45
C LEU A 232 -0.44 -14.19 16.50
N ASP A 233 0.65 -14.94 16.62
CA ASP A 233 0.96 -15.80 17.74
C ASP A 233 0.94 -15.03 19.07
N ASN A 234 1.38 -13.77 19.08
CA ASN A 234 1.24 -12.87 20.22
C ASN A 234 -0.23 -12.70 20.62
N VAL A 235 -1.13 -12.55 19.65
CA VAL A 235 -2.58 -12.40 19.93
C VAL A 235 -3.20 -13.69 20.45
N VAL A 236 -2.74 -14.84 19.95
CA VAL A 236 -3.15 -16.16 20.50
C VAL A 236 -2.72 -16.26 21.98
N HIS A 237 -1.48 -15.91 22.30
CA HIS A 237 -1.01 -15.90 23.69
C HIS A 237 -1.76 -14.88 24.55
N ALA A 238 -2.08 -13.69 24.03
CA ALA A 238 -2.89 -12.70 24.74
C ALA A 238 -4.30 -13.23 25.03
N SER A 239 -4.90 -14.00 24.12
CA SER A 239 -6.22 -14.62 24.36
C SER A 239 -6.20 -15.66 25.47
N LEU A 240 -5.13 -16.44 25.57
CA LEU A 240 -4.93 -17.40 26.66
C LEU A 240 -4.72 -16.68 27.99
N GLU A 241 -3.97 -15.59 27.99
CA GLU A 241 -3.76 -14.75 29.16
C GLU A 241 -5.07 -14.09 29.62
N ALA A 242 -5.88 -13.56 28.69
CA ALA A 242 -7.20 -13.03 29.01
C ALA A 242 -8.13 -14.10 29.62
N ALA A 243 -8.13 -15.31 29.08
CA ALA A 243 -8.89 -16.44 29.62
C ALA A 243 -8.41 -16.81 31.05
N ARG A 244 -7.09 -16.86 31.27
CA ARG A 244 -6.50 -17.15 32.59
C ARG A 244 -6.87 -16.11 33.65
N ARG A 245 -7.00 -14.84 33.25
CA ARG A 245 -7.41 -13.73 34.13
C ARG A 245 -8.91 -13.67 34.37
N GLY A 246 -9.73 -14.43 33.63
CA GLY A 246 -11.18 -14.27 33.62
C GLY A 246 -11.63 -12.94 33.00
N SER A 247 -10.82 -12.38 32.10
CA SER A 247 -11.08 -11.12 31.43
C SER A 247 -12.23 -11.20 30.44
N HIS A 248 -12.97 -10.09 30.27
CA HIS A 248 -13.98 -9.94 29.21
C HIS A 248 -13.39 -9.65 27.84
N VAL A 249 -12.08 -9.42 27.74
CA VAL A 249 -11.40 -9.16 26.46
C VAL A 249 -11.44 -10.41 25.57
N LYS A 250 -11.97 -10.24 24.37
CA LYS A 250 -12.06 -11.28 23.33
C LYS A 250 -11.32 -10.83 22.10
N PHE A 251 -10.32 -11.57 21.70
CA PHE A 251 -9.57 -11.31 20.49
C PHE A 251 -10.23 -12.00 19.29
N VAL A 252 -10.43 -11.24 18.21
CA VAL A 252 -11.03 -11.72 16.98
C VAL A 252 -10.06 -11.50 15.82
N LEU A 253 -9.75 -12.55 15.08
CA LEU A 253 -8.90 -12.53 13.89
C LEU A 253 -9.78 -12.75 12.66
N LEU A 254 -10.13 -11.65 11.98
CA LEU A 254 -10.96 -11.65 10.78
C LEU A 254 -10.07 -11.60 9.53
N GLY A 255 -10.11 -12.62 8.70
CA GLY A 255 -9.36 -12.67 7.47
C GLY A 255 -8.78 -14.04 7.15
N ASP A 256 -7.83 -14.06 6.21
CA ASP A 256 -7.14 -15.27 5.78
C ASP A 256 -5.65 -14.98 5.55
N GLY A 257 -4.85 -16.04 5.43
CA GLY A 257 -3.41 -15.94 5.16
C GLY A 257 -2.65 -17.20 5.52
N ASN A 258 -1.36 -17.21 5.15
CA ASN A 258 -0.52 -18.40 5.22
C ASN A 258 -0.19 -18.88 6.66
N GLN A 259 -0.50 -18.09 7.68
CA GLN A 259 -0.31 -18.46 9.09
C GLN A 259 -1.60 -18.92 9.77
N ARG A 260 -2.77 -18.72 9.16
CA ARG A 260 -4.07 -18.97 9.80
C ARG A 260 -4.17 -20.37 10.37
N HIS A 261 -3.94 -21.40 9.55
CA HIS A 261 -4.05 -22.80 9.98
C HIS A 261 -3.11 -23.14 11.15
N ALA A 262 -1.88 -22.60 11.12
CA ALA A 262 -0.92 -22.80 12.21
C ALA A 262 -1.40 -22.15 13.51
N LEU A 263 -1.95 -20.94 13.44
CA LEU A 263 -2.47 -20.22 14.60
C LEU A 263 -3.73 -20.87 15.18
N GLU A 264 -4.63 -21.38 14.36
CA GLU A 264 -5.81 -22.16 14.80
C GLU A 264 -5.39 -23.43 15.55
N ALA A 265 -4.28 -24.06 15.12
CA ALA A 265 -3.74 -25.24 15.79
C ALA A 265 -3.00 -24.95 17.11
N MET A 266 -2.58 -23.68 17.35
CA MET A 266 -1.83 -23.33 18.57
C MET A 266 -2.70 -23.34 19.82
N ALA A 267 -3.93 -22.83 19.73
CA ALA A 267 -4.82 -22.75 20.89
C ALA A 267 -6.29 -22.63 20.48
N SER A 268 -7.14 -23.18 21.36
CA SER A 268 -8.59 -22.96 21.33
C SER A 268 -9.04 -22.52 22.71
N CYS A 269 -9.57 -21.32 22.83
CA CYS A 269 -10.13 -20.80 24.07
C CYS A 269 -11.31 -19.87 23.80
N SER A 270 -12.13 -19.60 24.81
CA SER A 270 -13.33 -18.77 24.69
C SER A 270 -13.02 -17.30 24.37
N ARG A 271 -11.78 -16.86 24.54
CA ARG A 271 -11.32 -15.49 24.30
C ARG A 271 -10.60 -15.30 22.97
N LEU A 272 -10.60 -16.33 22.09
CA LEU A 272 -10.07 -16.29 20.73
C LEU A 272 -11.13 -16.74 19.74
N GLN A 273 -11.24 -15.99 18.63
CA GLN A 273 -12.10 -16.36 17.54
C GLN A 273 -11.43 -16.06 16.19
N PHE A 274 -11.55 -17.00 15.26
CA PHE A 274 -11.19 -16.80 13.86
C PHE A 274 -12.46 -16.62 13.03
N LEU A 275 -12.49 -15.62 12.15
CA LEU A 275 -13.57 -15.38 11.21
C LEU A 275 -13.01 -15.38 9.78
N ASP A 276 -13.76 -15.96 8.86
CA ASP A 276 -13.46 -15.90 7.44
C ASP A 276 -13.61 -14.48 6.90
N PRO A 277 -12.93 -14.15 5.79
CA PRO A 277 -13.12 -12.87 5.12
C PRO A 277 -14.61 -12.61 4.86
N LEU A 278 -15.10 -11.46 5.29
CA LEU A 278 -16.46 -11.03 5.09
C LEU A 278 -16.58 -10.26 3.76
N PRO A 279 -17.73 -10.36 3.07
CA PRO A 279 -18.00 -9.55 1.89
C PRO A 279 -18.12 -8.06 2.25
N ASP A 280 -17.99 -7.21 1.22
CA ASP A 280 -18.18 -5.77 1.33
C ASP A 280 -19.52 -5.44 2.02
N GLY A 281 -19.55 -4.43 2.83
CA GLY A 281 -20.70 -4.06 3.67
C GLY A 281 -20.80 -4.85 4.99
N ALA A 282 -20.56 -6.15 5.00
CA ALA A 282 -20.49 -6.94 6.24
C ALA A 282 -19.13 -6.72 6.95
N PHE A 283 -18.06 -6.56 6.19
CA PHE A 283 -16.75 -6.24 6.71
C PHE A 283 -16.73 -4.89 7.47
N GLU A 284 -17.28 -3.84 6.86
CA GLU A 284 -17.38 -2.52 7.47
C GLU A 284 -18.24 -2.52 8.74
N ARG A 285 -19.37 -3.22 8.71
CA ARG A 285 -20.21 -3.37 9.90
C ARG A 285 -19.50 -4.15 11.01
N ALA A 286 -18.73 -5.19 10.67
CA ALA A 286 -17.96 -5.94 11.67
C ALA A 286 -16.88 -5.05 12.32
N LEU A 287 -16.14 -4.26 11.52
CA LEU A 287 -15.19 -3.28 12.04
C LEU A 287 -15.87 -2.31 13.02
N ALA A 288 -16.99 -1.69 12.62
CA ALA A 288 -17.71 -0.72 13.43
C ALA A 288 -18.38 -1.35 14.68
N SER A 289 -18.55 -2.66 14.70
CA SER A 289 -19.16 -3.40 15.82
C SER A 289 -18.16 -3.92 16.83
N ALA A 290 -16.85 -3.80 16.58
CA ALA A 290 -15.81 -4.05 17.57
C ALA A 290 -15.80 -2.95 18.66
N ASP A 291 -15.08 -3.21 19.74
CA ASP A 291 -14.81 -2.18 20.75
C ASP A 291 -13.47 -1.49 20.49
N PHE A 292 -12.46 -2.26 20.05
CA PHE A 292 -11.14 -1.76 19.69
C PHE A 292 -10.63 -2.48 18.42
N LEU A 293 -9.81 -1.79 17.64
CA LEU A 293 -9.14 -2.37 16.49
C LEU A 293 -7.67 -2.64 16.82
N LEU A 294 -7.13 -3.73 16.26
CA LEU A 294 -5.80 -4.22 16.59
C LEU A 294 -4.87 -4.21 15.37
N VAL A 295 -3.74 -3.55 15.51
CA VAL A 295 -2.57 -3.79 14.66
C VAL A 295 -1.53 -4.51 15.49
N ASN A 296 -1.14 -5.70 15.07
CA ASN A 296 -0.06 -6.47 15.67
C ASN A 296 1.00 -6.76 14.63
N GLU A 297 2.26 -6.53 14.98
CA GLU A 297 3.41 -6.81 14.14
C GLU A 297 4.41 -7.69 14.89
N ARG A 298 5.13 -8.52 14.15
CA ARG A 298 6.19 -9.35 14.72
C ARG A 298 7.33 -8.47 15.24
N PRO A 299 7.97 -8.80 16.38
CA PRO A 299 9.15 -8.08 16.84
C PRO A 299 10.22 -7.93 15.74
N GLY A 300 10.79 -6.73 15.61
CA GLY A 300 11.80 -6.40 14.61
C GLY A 300 11.25 -6.03 13.22
N VAL A 301 9.93 -5.95 13.04
CA VAL A 301 9.34 -5.37 11.83
C VAL A 301 9.26 -3.85 12.02
N THR A 302 10.10 -3.11 11.32
CA THR A 302 10.22 -1.65 11.51
C THR A 302 9.90 -0.84 10.26
N GLU A 303 10.15 -1.36 9.06
CA GLU A 303 10.20 -0.53 7.85
C GLU A 303 9.38 -1.04 6.66
N MET A 304 8.89 -2.27 6.72
CA MET A 304 8.40 -3.00 5.55
C MET A 304 7.09 -2.52 4.95
N ALA A 305 6.24 -1.84 5.67
CA ALA A 305 4.96 -1.44 5.13
C ALA A 305 4.34 -0.29 5.93
N VAL A 306 3.85 0.71 5.21
CA VAL A 306 2.82 1.58 5.78
C VAL A 306 1.58 0.71 5.93
N PRO A 307 1.06 0.47 7.15
CA PRO A 307 -0.08 -0.40 7.34
C PRO A 307 -1.33 0.21 6.73
N SER A 308 -1.69 -0.24 5.54
CA SER A 308 -2.89 0.22 4.81
C SER A 308 -4.17 0.05 5.64
N LYS A 309 -4.18 -0.90 6.59
CA LYS A 309 -5.30 -1.10 7.50
C LYS A 309 -5.54 0.08 8.45
N LEU A 310 -4.50 0.88 8.81
CA LEU A 310 -4.69 2.05 9.67
C LEU A 310 -5.60 3.10 9.02
N THR A 311 -5.51 3.31 7.71
CA THR A 311 -6.39 4.24 7.01
C THR A 311 -7.86 3.85 7.16
N THR A 312 -8.15 2.54 7.10
CA THR A 312 -9.49 1.99 7.32
C THR A 312 -9.89 2.04 8.79
N TYR A 313 -8.97 1.71 9.69
CA TYR A 313 -9.24 1.71 11.13
C TYR A 313 -9.55 3.11 11.65
N PHE A 314 -8.78 4.11 11.26
CA PHE A 314 -9.03 5.50 11.64
C PHE A 314 -10.38 6.03 11.12
N ALA A 315 -10.88 5.48 10.01
CA ALA A 315 -12.18 5.85 9.48
C ALA A 315 -13.35 5.38 10.37
N THR A 316 -13.17 4.31 11.16
CA THR A 316 -14.24 3.79 12.04
C THR A 316 -14.53 4.67 13.25
N GLY A 317 -13.57 5.50 13.67
CA GLY A 317 -13.66 6.26 14.91
C GLY A 317 -13.52 5.41 16.19
N LEU A 318 -13.02 4.19 16.05
CA LEU A 318 -12.67 3.32 17.18
C LEU A 318 -11.20 3.49 17.56
N PRO A 319 -10.85 3.29 18.86
CA PRO A 319 -9.46 3.25 19.27
C PRO A 319 -8.70 2.11 18.60
N VAL A 320 -7.42 2.37 18.33
CA VAL A 320 -6.50 1.36 17.77
C VAL A 320 -5.48 0.98 18.83
N ILE A 321 -5.41 -0.30 19.17
CA ILE A 321 -4.31 -0.85 19.97
C ILE A 321 -3.24 -1.33 19.00
N ALA A 322 -1.99 -0.87 19.16
CA ALA A 322 -0.87 -1.25 18.32
C ALA A 322 0.18 -2.00 19.14
N ALA A 323 0.30 -3.32 18.90
CA ALA A 323 1.39 -4.13 19.46
C ALA A 323 2.53 -4.18 18.43
N VAL A 324 3.49 -3.26 18.57
CA VAL A 324 4.47 -2.93 17.54
C VAL A 324 5.82 -2.55 18.15
N ASP A 325 6.86 -2.59 17.33
CA ASP A 325 8.17 -2.04 17.71
C ASP A 325 8.09 -0.50 17.82
N PRO A 326 8.66 0.12 18.88
CA PRO A 326 8.66 1.58 19.03
C PRO A 326 9.32 2.35 17.86
N SER A 327 10.17 1.70 17.10
CA SER A 327 10.83 2.28 15.91
C SER A 327 10.05 2.05 14.62
N SER A 328 8.89 1.40 14.66
CA SER A 328 8.11 1.06 13.46
C SER A 328 7.33 2.26 12.90
N ILE A 329 7.07 2.22 11.59
CA ILE A 329 6.17 3.19 10.93
C ILE A 329 4.77 3.16 11.56
N THR A 330 4.30 1.98 11.95
CA THR A 330 2.99 1.81 12.59
C THR A 330 2.92 2.54 13.93
N HIS A 331 3.98 2.44 14.74
CA HIS A 331 4.07 3.19 15.99
C HIS A 331 4.02 4.70 15.76
N ASP A 332 4.83 5.21 14.80
CA ASP A 332 4.86 6.63 14.45
C ASP A 332 3.47 7.12 14.00
N GLU A 333 2.78 6.34 13.19
CA GLU A 333 1.47 6.70 12.64
C GLU A 333 0.36 6.70 13.69
N VAL A 334 0.29 5.66 14.53
CA VAL A 334 -0.71 5.58 15.61
C VAL A 334 -0.47 6.68 16.65
N SER A 335 0.80 6.97 16.96
CA SER A 335 1.18 8.04 17.89
C SER A 335 0.86 9.43 17.34
N ALA A 336 1.20 9.70 16.06
CA ALA A 336 0.90 10.98 15.40
C ALA A 336 -0.61 11.23 15.30
N ALA A 337 -1.39 10.18 15.07
CA ALA A 337 -2.85 10.25 15.01
C ALA A 337 -3.48 10.38 16.40
N GLY A 338 -2.75 10.10 17.49
CA GLY A 338 -3.33 9.96 18.82
C GLY A 338 -4.46 8.92 18.84
N ALA A 339 -4.29 7.80 18.09
CA ALA A 339 -5.36 6.87 17.80
C ALA A 339 -5.56 5.81 18.88
N GLY A 340 -4.62 5.68 19.82
CA GLY A 340 -4.69 4.72 20.91
C GLY A 340 -3.33 4.32 21.48
N PRO A 341 -3.29 3.33 22.38
CA PRO A 341 -2.05 2.89 22.99
C PRO A 341 -1.18 2.05 22.05
N CYS A 342 0.13 2.31 22.11
CA CYS A 342 1.14 1.41 21.56
C CYS A 342 1.73 0.56 22.70
N VAL A 343 1.84 -0.74 22.48
CA VAL A 343 2.44 -1.71 23.39
C VAL A 343 3.59 -2.45 22.70
N PRO A 344 4.55 -3.02 23.44
CA PRO A 344 5.66 -3.74 22.82
C PRO A 344 5.17 -4.92 21.97
N ALA A 345 5.78 -5.11 20.81
CA ALA A 345 5.56 -6.29 19.98
C ALA A 345 5.99 -7.57 20.74
N GLY A 346 5.15 -8.61 20.68
CA GLY A 346 5.44 -9.87 21.34
C GLY A 346 5.20 -9.88 22.86
N ASP A 347 4.51 -8.89 23.41
CA ASP A 347 4.09 -8.85 24.82
C ASP A 347 2.57 -9.07 24.94
N PRO A 348 2.11 -10.32 25.13
CA PRO A 348 0.70 -10.64 25.25
C PRO A 348 0.05 -10.05 26.51
N GLY A 349 0.82 -9.92 27.61
CA GLY A 349 0.33 -9.31 28.85
C GLY A 349 0.02 -7.83 28.69
N ALA A 350 0.95 -7.06 28.11
CA ALA A 350 0.75 -5.64 27.81
C ALA A 350 -0.43 -5.41 26.87
N LEU A 351 -0.67 -6.32 25.92
CA LEU A 351 -1.80 -6.24 25.00
C LEU A 351 -3.15 -6.39 25.75
N VAL A 352 -3.27 -7.36 26.66
CA VAL A 352 -4.46 -7.52 27.50
C VAL A 352 -4.65 -6.30 28.41
N ASP A 353 -3.58 -5.84 29.08
CA ASP A 353 -3.62 -4.67 29.96
C ASP A 353 -4.11 -3.40 29.23
N ALA A 354 -3.67 -3.22 27.98
CA ALA A 354 -4.10 -2.08 27.17
C ALA A 354 -5.60 -2.14 26.85
N ALA A 355 -6.10 -3.32 26.47
CA ALA A 355 -7.51 -3.52 26.19
C ALA A 355 -8.38 -3.33 27.44
N GLU A 356 -7.96 -3.87 28.58
CA GLU A 356 -8.68 -3.72 29.86
C GLU A 356 -8.72 -2.27 30.34
N ARG A 357 -7.60 -1.53 30.21
CA ARG A 357 -7.55 -0.09 30.54
C ARG A 357 -8.49 0.73 29.66
N LEU A 358 -8.51 0.49 28.36
CA LEU A 358 -9.43 1.19 27.45
C LEU A 358 -10.89 0.86 27.75
N ALA A 359 -11.20 -0.40 28.07
CA ALA A 359 -12.55 -0.81 28.45
C ALA A 359 -13.03 -0.14 29.76
N ALA A 360 -12.11 0.07 30.69
CA ALA A 360 -12.38 0.75 31.96
C ALA A 360 -12.56 2.28 31.83
N ASP A 361 -12.07 2.89 30.73
CA ASP A 361 -12.19 4.33 30.47
C ASP A 361 -12.83 4.62 29.10
N PRO A 362 -14.16 4.55 28.99
CA PRO A 362 -14.86 4.83 27.73
C PRO A 362 -14.70 6.29 27.24
N VAL A 363 -14.31 7.22 28.11
CA VAL A 363 -14.09 8.62 27.73
C VAL A 363 -12.79 8.74 26.96
N ALA A 364 -11.70 8.18 27.51
CA ALA A 364 -10.42 8.09 26.82
C ALA A 364 -10.54 7.30 25.50
N ALA A 365 -11.23 6.16 25.50
CA ALA A 365 -11.45 5.36 24.30
C ALA A 365 -12.11 6.18 23.17
N ARG A 366 -13.19 6.89 23.49
CA ARG A 366 -13.85 7.79 22.51
C ARG A 366 -12.95 8.95 22.06
N ALA A 367 -12.09 9.45 22.93
CA ALA A 367 -11.15 10.52 22.57
C ALA A 367 -10.13 10.04 21.54
N PHE A 368 -9.55 8.84 21.71
CA PHE A 368 -8.66 8.21 20.72
C PHE A 368 -9.35 7.99 19.37
N GLY A 369 -10.57 7.47 19.38
CA GLY A 369 -11.33 7.27 18.14
C GLY A 369 -11.57 8.56 17.36
N ARG A 370 -11.96 9.66 18.06
CA ARG A 370 -12.13 10.98 17.44
C ARG A 370 -10.82 11.56 16.91
N ALA A 371 -9.73 11.39 17.63
CA ALA A 371 -8.41 11.84 17.19
C ALA A 371 -7.99 11.10 15.91
N ALA A 372 -8.20 9.77 15.85
CA ALA A 372 -7.96 8.96 14.66
C ALA A 372 -8.74 9.45 13.44
N GLN A 373 -10.05 9.72 13.59
CA GLN A 373 -10.88 10.28 12.52
C GLN A 373 -10.38 11.65 12.05
N SER A 374 -10.11 12.55 13.00
CA SER A 374 -9.61 13.90 12.68
C SER A 374 -8.28 13.84 11.93
N TYR A 375 -7.38 12.96 12.34
CA TYR A 375 -6.11 12.73 11.64
C TYR A 375 -6.33 12.20 10.23
N ARG A 376 -7.22 11.21 10.06
CA ARG A 376 -7.58 10.67 8.74
C ARG A 376 -8.12 11.75 7.82
N ASP A 377 -9.03 12.57 8.30
CA ASP A 377 -9.66 13.62 7.51
C ASP A 377 -8.64 14.69 7.08
N ALA A 378 -7.71 15.03 7.97
CA ALA A 378 -6.68 16.03 7.69
C ALA A 378 -5.53 15.51 6.81
N HIS A 379 -5.14 14.23 6.92
CA HIS A 379 -3.87 13.73 6.36
C HIS A 379 -4.03 12.55 5.40
N LEU A 380 -5.13 11.80 5.47
CA LEU A 380 -5.34 10.56 4.71
C LEU A 380 -6.57 10.64 3.80
N GLY A 381 -7.03 11.85 3.50
CA GLY A 381 -8.17 12.09 2.60
C GLY A 381 -7.77 11.91 1.13
N VAL A 382 -8.66 11.29 0.34
CA VAL A 382 -8.45 11.07 -1.10
C VAL A 382 -8.25 12.39 -1.87
N ASP A 383 -9.00 13.44 -1.54
CA ASP A 383 -8.92 14.72 -2.25
C ASP A 383 -7.57 15.41 -2.04
N ALA A 384 -7.02 15.36 -0.83
CA ALA A 384 -5.69 15.88 -0.52
C ALA A 384 -4.60 15.08 -1.25
N ALA A 385 -4.72 13.74 -1.26
CA ALA A 385 -3.81 12.88 -1.99
C ALA A 385 -3.82 13.16 -3.49
N VAL A 386 -5.00 13.29 -4.09
CA VAL A 386 -5.16 13.59 -5.53
C VAL A 386 -4.61 14.97 -5.87
N ALA A 387 -4.89 15.99 -5.06
CA ALA A 387 -4.36 17.35 -5.29
C ALA A 387 -2.83 17.38 -5.22
N SER A 388 -2.22 16.69 -4.25
CA SER A 388 -0.77 16.58 -4.11
C SER A 388 -0.14 15.82 -5.29
N PHE A 389 -0.78 14.73 -5.71
CA PHE A 389 -0.31 13.95 -6.86
C PHE A 389 -0.39 14.76 -8.17
N GLU A 390 -1.47 15.49 -8.36
CA GLU A 390 -1.66 16.41 -9.50
C GLU A 390 -0.58 17.49 -9.55
N ALA A 391 -0.24 18.09 -8.41
CA ALA A 391 0.86 19.05 -8.30
C ALA A 391 2.21 18.44 -8.71
N THR A 392 2.48 17.19 -8.29
CA THR A 392 3.69 16.45 -8.69
C THR A 392 3.72 16.19 -10.20
N ILE A 393 2.59 15.82 -10.81
CA ILE A 393 2.50 15.63 -12.27
C ILE A 393 2.81 16.94 -13.00
N GLN A 394 2.20 18.05 -12.58
CA GLN A 394 2.43 19.35 -13.16
C GLN A 394 3.90 19.79 -13.05
N ALA A 395 4.53 19.55 -11.89
CA ALA A 395 5.95 19.82 -11.68
C ALA A 395 6.85 18.98 -12.59
N ALA A 396 6.55 17.70 -12.80
CA ALA A 396 7.28 16.85 -13.74
C ALA A 396 7.18 17.35 -15.19
N MET A 397 5.98 17.74 -15.63
CA MET A 397 5.75 18.29 -16.96
C MET A 397 6.52 19.60 -17.21
N VAL A 398 6.66 20.45 -16.18
CA VAL A 398 7.45 21.69 -16.29
C VAL A 398 8.95 21.38 -16.39
N SER A 399 9.45 20.43 -15.62
CA SER A 399 10.86 20.00 -15.65
C SER A 399 11.24 19.39 -17.01
N GLY A 400 10.42 18.49 -17.53
CA GLY A 400 10.64 17.86 -18.84
C GLY A 400 10.64 18.87 -20.01
N ARG A 401 9.78 19.88 -19.98
CA ARG A 401 9.77 20.96 -21.00
C ARG A 401 11.06 21.79 -20.96
N ARG A 402 11.60 22.09 -19.78
CA ARG A 402 12.87 22.84 -19.63
C ARG A 402 14.05 22.04 -20.17
N ALA A 403 14.12 20.75 -19.90
CA ALA A 403 15.18 19.88 -20.41
C ALA A 403 15.15 19.81 -21.95
N SER A 404 13.96 19.67 -22.54
CA SER A 404 13.78 19.67 -24.01
C SER A 404 14.15 20.99 -24.66
N ALA A 405 13.79 22.13 -24.05
CA ALA A 405 14.14 23.46 -24.55
C ALA A 405 15.64 23.72 -24.46
N GLY A 406 16.30 23.30 -23.37
CA GLY A 406 17.77 23.41 -23.21
C GLY A 406 18.54 22.57 -24.23
N ALA A 407 18.07 21.37 -24.55
CA ALA A 407 18.68 20.51 -25.56
C ALA A 407 18.60 21.12 -26.98
N LEU A 408 17.47 21.76 -27.32
CA LEU A 408 17.27 22.46 -28.60
C LEU A 408 18.14 23.74 -28.71
N ALA A 409 18.33 24.48 -27.62
CA ALA A 409 19.17 25.66 -27.58
C ALA A 409 20.66 25.29 -27.70
N GLY A 410 21.10 24.21 -27.04
CA GLY A 410 22.47 23.71 -27.11
C GLY A 410 22.86 23.13 -28.48
N SER A 411 21.90 22.60 -29.24
CA SER A 411 22.13 22.10 -30.62
C SER A 411 22.32 23.25 -31.62
N ARG A 412 21.67 24.40 -31.42
CA ARG A 412 21.79 25.60 -32.28
C ARG A 412 23.12 26.34 -32.08
N SER A 413 23.73 26.26 -30.89
CA SER A 413 25.02 26.93 -30.59
C SER A 413 26.23 26.19 -31.15
N ARG A 414 26.12 24.90 -31.50
CA ARG A 414 27.24 24.12 -32.11
C ARG A 414 27.34 24.23 -33.64
N GLY A 415 26.41 24.93 -34.29
CA GLY A 415 26.33 25.05 -35.77
C GLY A 415 27.13 26.21 -36.37
N HIS A 416 27.76 27.08 -35.57
CA HIS A 416 28.54 28.22 -36.10
C HIS A 416 30.02 28.00 -35.81
N ARG A 417 30.68 27.21 -36.64
CA ARG A 417 32.15 27.33 -36.81
C ARG A 417 32.43 28.37 -37.88
N PRO A 418 33.20 29.42 -37.61
CA PRO A 418 33.62 30.33 -38.66
C PRO A 418 34.57 29.58 -39.58
N VAL A 419 34.26 29.59 -40.87
CA VAL A 419 35.23 29.15 -41.92
C VAL A 419 36.29 30.25 -42.00
N LEU A 420 37.47 29.95 -41.52
CA LEU A 420 38.66 30.78 -41.78
C LEU A 420 39.14 30.48 -43.21
N HIS A 421 38.94 31.45 -44.09
CA HIS A 421 39.63 31.48 -45.38
C HIS A 421 41.10 31.93 -45.14
N HIS A 422 41.99 31.06 -45.55
CA HIS A 422 43.39 31.43 -45.95
C HIS A 422 43.57 31.14 -47.44
#